data_ef75043cf06e671bc4d164c079f66bce
#
_entry.id   ef75043cf06e671bc4d164c079f66bce
#
_cell.length_a   1.000
_cell.length_b   1.000
_cell.length_c   1.000
_cell.angle_alpha   90.00
_cell.angle_beta   90.00
_cell.angle_gamma   90.00
#
_symmetry.space_group_name_H-M   'P 1'
#
loop_
_entity.id
_entity.type
_entity.pdbx_description
1 polymer ?
#
loop_
_entity_poly.entity_id
_entity_poly.type
_entity_poly.pdbx_seq_one_letter_code
_entity_poly.pdbx_strand_id
1 'polypeptide(L)'
;MPLINTQTVLSQRPRGLVFDIDGTLSPIAPTPEEARLYPGVVTLLQQASERANVAIMTGRAIDDGARMVNVDGLTYIGNHGLEWSDGLPWLHPVHMAQEALAYVEPGKQLLDLAEDGLVGVPGIIVQRKSVGGSIHYRLAPDPEEARQRILSLLEEPARKVNMRLGEGKQVVEVRAPLAVNKGYALRQFVQRLGLQAAIFAGDDRTDFDAVVEISRLRKDGIAALSIVVQHADTLPELLEHADIVVQGVEGMVDLLRQMVERHL
;
A
#
# COMPACT_ATOMS: atom_id res chain seq x y z
N MET A 1 22.30 -16.57 -12.47
CA MET A 1 22.50 -15.55 -11.43
C MET A 1 22.52 -16.28 -10.09
N PRO A 2 23.38 -15.92 -9.11
CA PRO A 2 23.27 -16.48 -7.77
C PRO A 2 21.88 -16.15 -7.21
N LEU A 3 21.27 -17.12 -6.51
CA LEU A 3 20.01 -16.93 -5.82
C LEU A 3 20.17 -15.78 -4.81
N ILE A 4 19.53 -14.64 -5.06
CA ILE A 4 19.48 -13.53 -4.11
C ILE A 4 18.60 -14.00 -2.96
N ASN A 5 19.15 -14.00 -1.75
CA ASN A 5 18.42 -14.34 -0.53
C ASN A 5 18.41 -13.16 0.44
N THR A 6 17.56 -13.22 1.44
CA THR A 6 17.41 -12.16 2.44
C THR A 6 18.71 -11.79 3.13
N GLN A 7 19.56 -12.76 3.45
CA GLN A 7 20.86 -12.55 4.09
C GLN A 7 21.78 -11.69 3.22
N THR A 8 21.89 -12.02 1.93
CA THR A 8 22.74 -11.26 0.99
C THR A 8 22.27 -9.80 0.87
N VAL A 9 20.96 -9.58 0.77
CA VAL A 9 20.38 -8.23 0.68
C VAL A 9 20.58 -7.50 2.00
N LEU A 10 20.27 -8.10 3.13
CA LEU A 10 20.33 -7.47 4.45
C LEU A 10 21.78 -7.26 4.95
N SER A 11 22.78 -7.83 4.31
CA SER A 11 24.19 -7.52 4.61
C SER A 11 24.65 -6.15 4.08
N GLN A 12 23.95 -5.60 3.07
CA GLN A 12 24.27 -4.29 2.50
C GLN A 12 23.71 -3.16 3.38
N ARG A 13 24.37 -1.99 3.37
CA ARG A 13 23.95 -0.82 4.16
C ARG A 13 24.17 0.50 3.39
N PRO A 14 23.33 1.53 3.56
CA PRO A 14 22.06 1.50 4.31
C PRO A 14 21.01 0.64 3.61
N ARG A 15 20.12 0.04 4.40
CA ARG A 15 19.10 -0.91 3.90
C ARG A 15 17.69 -0.47 4.27
N GLY A 16 16.73 -0.85 3.45
CA GLY A 16 15.30 -0.57 3.63
C GLY A 16 14.45 -1.84 3.64
N LEU A 17 13.44 -1.83 4.49
CA LEU A 17 12.36 -2.83 4.53
C LEU A 17 11.04 -2.09 4.29
N VAL A 18 10.31 -2.50 3.28
CA VAL A 18 9.06 -1.85 2.88
C VAL A 18 7.94 -2.88 2.88
N PHE A 19 6.89 -2.62 3.62
CA PHE A 19 5.76 -3.54 3.80
C PHE A 19 4.45 -2.87 3.42
N ASP A 20 3.62 -3.57 2.65
CA ASP A 20 2.19 -3.29 2.61
C ASP A 20 1.51 -3.73 3.92
N ILE A 21 0.24 -3.33 4.12
CA ILE A 21 -0.54 -3.65 5.32
C ILE A 21 -1.52 -4.78 5.05
N ASP A 22 -2.52 -4.50 4.22
CA ASP A 22 -3.70 -5.34 4.06
C ASP A 22 -3.37 -6.58 3.21
N GLY A 23 -3.51 -7.77 3.79
CA GLY A 23 -3.07 -9.02 3.17
C GLY A 23 -1.59 -9.35 3.41
N THR A 24 -0.78 -8.40 3.89
CA THR A 24 0.67 -8.56 4.11
C THR A 24 1.04 -8.61 5.58
N LEU A 25 0.71 -7.59 6.36
CA LEU A 25 0.93 -7.52 7.82
C LEU A 25 -0.37 -7.65 8.62
N SER A 26 -1.51 -7.55 7.96
CA SER A 26 -2.86 -7.65 8.50
C SER A 26 -3.66 -8.60 7.64
N PRO A 27 -4.41 -9.56 8.19
CA PRO A 27 -5.38 -10.32 7.42
C PRO A 27 -6.40 -9.38 6.77
N ILE A 28 -6.88 -9.76 5.58
CA ILE A 28 -7.93 -9.01 4.89
C ILE A 28 -9.21 -9.09 5.72
N ALA A 29 -9.75 -7.93 6.09
CA ALA A 29 -10.98 -7.80 6.85
C ALA A 29 -12.18 -7.44 5.95
N PRO A 30 -13.42 -7.67 6.41
CA PRO A 30 -14.63 -7.27 5.69
C PRO A 30 -14.72 -5.76 5.47
N THR A 31 -14.32 -4.97 6.47
CA THR A 31 -14.25 -3.51 6.41
C THR A 31 -12.86 -2.99 6.79
N PRO A 32 -12.47 -1.79 6.30
CA PRO A 32 -11.19 -1.19 6.66
C PRO A 32 -11.01 -0.98 8.19
N GLU A 33 -12.09 -0.68 8.90
CA GLU A 33 -12.10 -0.42 10.33
C GLU A 33 -11.91 -1.69 11.18
N GLU A 34 -12.27 -2.85 10.64
CA GLU A 34 -12.10 -4.14 11.30
C GLU A 34 -10.70 -4.71 11.15
N ALA A 35 -9.94 -4.22 10.18
CA ALA A 35 -8.57 -4.70 9.93
C ALA A 35 -7.68 -4.49 11.17
N ARG A 36 -6.89 -5.50 11.49
CA ARG A 36 -5.93 -5.48 12.61
C ARG A 36 -4.64 -6.14 12.17
N LEU A 37 -3.53 -5.60 12.64
CA LEU A 37 -2.24 -6.23 12.42
C LEU A 37 -2.20 -7.63 13.04
N TYR A 38 -1.48 -8.52 12.37
CA TYR A 38 -1.20 -9.85 12.92
C TYR A 38 -0.42 -9.73 14.24
N PRO A 39 -0.69 -10.59 15.24
CA PRO A 39 -0.02 -10.52 16.52
C PRO A 39 1.51 -10.51 16.42
N GLY A 40 2.15 -9.61 17.14
CA GLY A 40 3.62 -9.48 17.17
C GLY A 40 4.23 -8.59 16.09
N VAL A 41 3.49 -8.18 15.05
CA VAL A 41 4.00 -7.33 13.96
C VAL A 41 4.59 -6.02 14.47
N VAL A 42 3.89 -5.33 15.38
CA VAL A 42 4.36 -4.05 15.93
C VAL A 42 5.75 -4.19 16.56
N THR A 43 5.94 -5.20 17.40
CA THR A 43 7.23 -5.47 18.06
C THR A 43 8.33 -5.77 17.05
N LEU A 44 8.03 -6.57 16.01
CA LEU A 44 8.99 -6.90 14.96
C LEU A 44 9.37 -5.67 14.11
N LEU A 45 8.41 -4.79 13.80
CA LEU A 45 8.70 -3.53 13.10
C LEU A 45 9.56 -2.59 13.93
N GLN A 46 9.30 -2.48 15.23
CA GLN A 46 10.14 -1.71 16.16
C GLN A 46 11.58 -2.25 16.18
N GLN A 47 11.76 -3.54 16.37
CA GLN A 47 13.08 -4.17 16.36
C GLN A 47 13.80 -4.01 15.02
N ALA A 48 13.07 -4.12 13.90
CA ALA A 48 13.61 -3.91 12.57
C ALA A 48 14.09 -2.47 12.36
N SER A 49 13.33 -1.50 12.88
CA SER A 49 13.65 -0.06 12.72
C SER A 49 14.90 0.38 13.47
N GLU A 50 15.34 -0.36 14.48
CA GLU A 50 16.60 -0.11 15.16
C GLU A 50 17.83 -0.32 14.25
N ARG A 51 17.67 -1.10 13.16
CA ARG A 51 18.79 -1.57 12.34
C ARG A 51 18.59 -1.39 10.84
N ALA A 52 17.42 -0.96 10.41
CA ALA A 52 17.06 -0.72 9.02
C ALA A 52 16.09 0.46 8.89
N ASN A 53 16.03 1.08 7.72
CA ASN A 53 14.97 2.04 7.41
C ASN A 53 13.72 1.25 7.08
N VAL A 54 12.70 1.34 7.92
CA VAL A 54 11.43 0.63 7.72
C VAL A 54 10.38 1.58 7.18
N ALA A 55 9.69 1.18 6.12
CA ALA A 55 8.56 1.91 5.57
C ALA A 55 7.29 1.03 5.53
N ILE A 56 6.17 1.65 5.85
CA ILE A 56 4.83 1.11 5.62
C ILE A 56 4.27 1.79 4.37
N MET A 57 3.92 1.02 3.37
CA MET A 57 3.45 1.53 2.07
C MET A 57 2.08 0.95 1.76
N THR A 58 1.05 1.77 1.84
CA THR A 58 -0.34 1.32 1.78
C THR A 58 -1.20 2.12 0.81
N GLY A 59 -2.27 1.50 0.31
CA GLY A 59 -3.34 2.18 -0.41
C GLY A 59 -4.30 2.97 0.49
N ARG A 60 -4.24 2.78 1.80
CA ARG A 60 -5.01 3.56 2.79
C ARG A 60 -4.56 5.01 2.81
N ALA A 61 -5.39 5.91 3.38
CA ALA A 61 -4.92 7.20 3.82
C ALA A 61 -3.74 7.02 4.79
N ILE A 62 -2.79 7.93 4.77
CA ILE A 62 -1.57 7.82 5.58
C ILE A 62 -1.90 7.72 7.08
N ASP A 63 -2.88 8.50 7.55
CA ASP A 63 -3.33 8.49 8.95
C ASP A 63 -3.91 7.13 9.34
N ASP A 64 -4.70 6.49 8.46
CA ASP A 64 -5.33 5.19 8.75
C ASP A 64 -4.26 4.09 8.86
N GLY A 65 -3.31 4.06 7.92
CA GLY A 65 -2.20 3.12 7.97
C GLY A 65 -1.32 3.33 9.20
N ALA A 66 -1.01 4.59 9.51
CA ALA A 66 -0.20 4.93 10.67
C ALA A 66 -0.90 4.61 12.00
N ARG A 67 -2.22 4.80 12.11
CA ARG A 67 -3.00 4.42 13.31
C ARG A 67 -2.99 2.91 13.54
N MET A 68 -3.04 2.11 12.46
CA MET A 68 -2.97 0.65 12.59
C MET A 68 -1.62 0.18 13.13
N VAL A 69 -0.52 0.75 12.62
CA VAL A 69 0.86 0.34 12.97
C VAL A 69 1.33 0.99 14.26
N ASN A 70 1.09 2.29 14.42
CA ASN A 70 1.35 3.11 15.61
C ASN A 70 2.80 2.98 16.16
N VAL A 71 3.77 3.02 15.26
CA VAL A 71 5.21 3.02 15.59
C VAL A 71 5.83 4.28 15.04
N ASP A 72 6.37 5.13 15.91
CA ASP A 72 7.11 6.32 15.45
C ASP A 72 8.50 5.96 14.90
N GLY A 73 9.04 6.83 14.05
CA GLY A 73 10.33 6.60 13.38
C GLY A 73 10.30 5.66 12.17
N LEU A 74 9.13 5.12 11.79
CA LEU A 74 8.95 4.48 10.49
C LEU A 74 8.61 5.54 9.43
N THR A 75 8.98 5.30 8.17
CA THR A 75 8.40 6.08 7.07
C THR A 75 7.01 5.53 6.73
N TYR A 76 6.00 6.38 6.75
CA TYR A 76 4.64 6.05 6.31
C TYR A 76 4.42 6.61 4.91
N ILE A 77 3.94 5.77 4.00
CA ILE A 77 3.63 6.11 2.60
C ILE A 77 2.19 5.70 2.35
N GLY A 78 1.30 6.68 2.24
CA GLY A 78 -0.13 6.50 2.06
C GLY A 78 -0.60 6.74 0.63
N ASN A 79 -1.86 6.40 0.38
CA ASN A 79 -2.57 6.64 -0.87
C ASN A 79 -1.76 6.21 -2.10
N HIS A 80 -1.19 4.98 -2.06
CA HIS A 80 -0.34 4.38 -3.09
C HIS A 80 0.92 5.18 -3.45
N GLY A 81 1.44 6.01 -2.55
CA GLY A 81 2.65 6.81 -2.77
C GLY A 81 2.43 8.30 -3.01
N LEU A 82 1.20 8.77 -2.96
CA LEU A 82 0.91 10.20 -3.13
C LEU A 82 1.34 11.05 -1.94
N GLU A 83 1.41 10.46 -0.75
CA GLU A 83 1.76 11.15 0.49
C GLU A 83 2.73 10.32 1.33
N TRP A 84 3.60 10.99 2.08
CA TRP A 84 4.52 10.32 2.99
C TRP A 84 4.82 11.17 4.23
N SER A 85 5.24 10.51 5.31
CA SER A 85 5.73 11.12 6.54
C SER A 85 6.88 10.29 7.10
N ASP A 86 7.91 10.94 7.64
CA ASP A 86 9.04 10.27 8.31
C ASP A 86 8.76 10.17 9.82
N GLY A 87 7.77 9.39 10.18
CA GLY A 87 7.21 9.20 11.51
C GLY A 87 5.69 9.24 11.48
N LEU A 88 5.08 9.20 12.67
CA LEU A 88 3.63 9.26 12.81
C LEU A 88 3.08 10.60 12.28
N PRO A 89 2.09 10.61 11.37
CA PRO A 89 1.61 11.83 10.70
C PRO A 89 1.10 12.94 11.64
N TRP A 90 0.71 12.60 12.86
CA TRP A 90 0.29 13.57 13.87
C TRP A 90 1.44 14.13 14.71
N LEU A 91 2.68 13.62 14.54
CA LEU A 91 3.90 14.09 15.19
C LEU A 91 4.88 14.70 14.19
N HIS A 92 4.79 14.32 12.91
CA HIS A 92 5.72 14.71 11.85
C HIS A 92 4.98 15.30 10.65
N PRO A 93 5.63 16.15 9.84
CA PRO A 93 5.02 16.70 8.64
C PRO A 93 4.61 15.60 7.64
N VAL A 94 3.41 15.75 7.07
CA VAL A 94 2.97 14.97 5.92
C VAL A 94 3.32 15.73 4.65
N HIS A 95 4.06 15.08 3.78
CA HIS A 95 4.41 15.57 2.45
C HIS A 95 3.49 14.95 1.41
N MET A 96 3.17 15.71 0.37
CA MET A 96 2.38 15.25 -0.76
C MET A 96 3.13 15.52 -2.06
N ALA A 97 2.99 14.63 -3.05
CA ALA A 97 3.49 14.88 -4.38
C ALA A 97 2.86 16.18 -4.93
N GLN A 98 3.70 17.10 -5.42
CA GLN A 98 3.24 18.44 -5.82
C GLN A 98 2.14 18.37 -6.90
N GLU A 99 2.27 17.41 -7.82
CA GLU A 99 1.30 17.18 -8.88
C GLU A 99 -0.06 16.70 -8.36
N ALA A 100 -0.11 16.13 -7.15
CA ALA A 100 -1.34 15.65 -6.54
C ALA A 100 -2.19 16.77 -5.95
N LEU A 101 -1.58 17.92 -5.61
CA LEU A 101 -2.29 19.06 -5.01
C LEU A 101 -3.45 19.57 -5.88
N ALA A 102 -3.31 19.53 -7.21
CA ALA A 102 -4.35 19.94 -8.14
C ALA A 102 -5.60 19.05 -8.10
N TYR A 103 -5.52 17.85 -7.53
CA TYR A 103 -6.58 16.86 -7.50
C TYR A 103 -7.24 16.68 -6.13
N VAL A 104 -6.77 17.40 -5.10
CA VAL A 104 -7.36 17.36 -3.74
C VAL A 104 -8.82 17.79 -3.77
N GLU A 105 -9.10 18.99 -4.27
CA GLU A 105 -10.47 19.52 -4.31
C GLU A 105 -11.38 18.76 -5.29
N PRO A 106 -10.96 18.43 -6.55
CA PRO A 106 -11.74 17.57 -7.43
C PRO A 106 -12.08 16.20 -6.82
N GLY A 107 -11.11 15.56 -6.15
CA GLY A 107 -11.34 14.28 -5.47
C GLY A 107 -12.36 14.39 -4.35
N LYS A 108 -12.26 15.45 -3.53
CA LYS A 108 -13.24 15.73 -2.47
C LYS A 108 -14.66 15.88 -3.02
N GLN A 109 -14.84 16.69 -4.07
CA GLN A 109 -16.14 16.91 -4.69
C GLN A 109 -16.78 15.63 -5.23
N LEU A 110 -15.98 14.73 -5.80
CA LEU A 110 -16.48 13.44 -6.27
C LEU A 110 -16.92 12.53 -5.11
N LEU A 111 -16.24 12.59 -3.98
CA LEU A 111 -16.64 11.81 -2.80
C LEU A 111 -17.87 12.42 -2.11
N ASP A 112 -17.99 13.75 -2.06
CA ASP A 112 -19.21 14.43 -1.61
C ASP A 112 -20.41 13.99 -2.47
N LEU A 113 -20.25 13.96 -3.81
CA LEU A 113 -21.27 13.47 -4.73
C LEU A 113 -21.61 11.99 -4.49
N ALA A 114 -20.59 11.16 -4.20
CA ALA A 114 -20.81 9.75 -3.89
C ALA A 114 -21.60 9.56 -2.60
N GLU A 115 -21.22 10.27 -1.53
CA GLU A 115 -21.94 10.21 -0.25
C GLU A 115 -23.38 10.65 -0.39
N ASP A 116 -23.63 11.77 -1.07
CA ASP A 116 -25.00 12.29 -1.28
C ASP A 116 -25.82 11.38 -2.19
N GLY A 117 -25.26 10.92 -3.30
CA GLY A 117 -25.96 10.12 -4.31
C GLY A 117 -26.19 8.66 -3.93
N LEU A 118 -25.45 8.14 -2.95
CA LEU A 118 -25.57 6.77 -2.46
C LEU A 118 -26.21 6.69 -1.07
N VAL A 119 -26.74 7.79 -0.55
CA VAL A 119 -27.52 7.78 0.69
C VAL A 119 -28.64 6.72 0.61
N GLY A 120 -28.72 5.87 1.64
CA GLY A 120 -29.73 4.81 1.74
C GLY A 120 -29.44 3.56 0.89
N VAL A 121 -28.32 3.48 0.18
CA VAL A 121 -27.87 2.23 -0.47
C VAL A 121 -27.17 1.37 0.59
N PRO A 122 -27.74 0.22 0.97
CA PRO A 122 -27.17 -0.59 2.04
C PRO A 122 -25.80 -1.15 1.65
N GLY A 123 -24.87 -1.21 2.61
CA GLY A 123 -23.57 -1.86 2.46
C GLY A 123 -22.54 -1.05 1.65
N ILE A 124 -22.83 0.23 1.35
CA ILE A 124 -21.85 1.16 0.79
C ILE A 124 -21.06 1.82 1.92
N ILE A 125 -19.73 1.85 1.78
CA ILE A 125 -18.82 2.59 2.66
C ILE A 125 -17.94 3.49 1.81
N VAL A 126 -18.02 4.80 2.02
CA VAL A 126 -17.13 5.78 1.37
C VAL A 126 -15.96 6.06 2.30
N GLN A 127 -14.75 5.70 1.85
CA GLN A 127 -13.51 5.96 2.56
C GLN A 127 -12.76 7.10 1.89
N ARG A 128 -12.65 8.25 2.56
CA ARG A 128 -11.94 9.42 2.05
C ARG A 128 -10.43 9.24 2.19
N LYS A 129 -9.70 9.73 1.19
CA LYS A 129 -8.24 9.88 1.22
C LYS A 129 -7.91 11.35 0.95
N SER A 130 -6.66 11.75 1.13
CA SER A 130 -6.21 13.13 0.83
C SER A 130 -6.44 13.52 -0.63
N VAL A 131 -6.35 12.55 -1.56
CA VAL A 131 -6.68 12.74 -2.98
C VAL A 131 -7.62 11.64 -3.42
N GLY A 132 -8.92 11.98 -3.59
CA GLY A 132 -9.95 11.00 -3.92
C GLY A 132 -10.29 10.05 -2.78
N GLY A 133 -10.54 8.79 -3.07
CA GLY A 133 -10.94 7.80 -2.06
C GLY A 133 -11.43 6.49 -2.63
N SER A 134 -11.98 5.66 -1.76
CA SER A 134 -12.50 4.33 -2.10
C SER A 134 -13.99 4.22 -1.71
N ILE A 135 -14.79 3.63 -2.59
CA ILE A 135 -16.21 3.36 -2.36
C ILE A 135 -16.37 1.84 -2.35
N HIS A 136 -16.45 1.29 -1.15
CA HIS A 136 -16.60 -0.14 -0.93
C HIS A 136 -18.07 -0.54 -1.06
N TYR A 137 -18.34 -1.65 -1.76
CA TYR A 137 -19.68 -2.19 -1.95
C TYR A 137 -19.78 -3.70 -1.64
N ARG A 138 -18.78 -4.22 -0.92
CA ARG A 138 -18.71 -5.65 -0.54
C ARG A 138 -19.90 -6.09 0.32
N LEU A 139 -20.42 -5.20 1.15
CA LEU A 139 -21.52 -5.48 2.06
C LEU A 139 -22.89 -5.17 1.46
N ALA A 140 -22.95 -4.73 0.19
CA ALA A 140 -24.23 -4.50 -0.50
C ALA A 140 -24.96 -5.83 -0.73
N PRO A 141 -26.30 -5.87 -0.59
CA PRO A 141 -27.10 -7.06 -0.87
C PRO A 141 -26.94 -7.56 -2.31
N ASP A 142 -26.81 -6.64 -3.27
CA ASP A 142 -26.45 -6.89 -4.66
C ASP A 142 -25.20 -6.05 -5.00
N PRO A 143 -24.00 -6.66 -4.95
CA PRO A 143 -22.76 -5.96 -5.24
C PRO A 143 -22.66 -5.46 -6.68
N GLU A 144 -23.26 -6.15 -7.66
CA GLU A 144 -23.18 -5.72 -9.07
C GLU A 144 -24.10 -4.53 -9.33
N GLU A 145 -25.32 -4.51 -8.77
CA GLU A 145 -26.20 -3.34 -8.84
C GLU A 145 -25.55 -2.12 -8.15
N ALA A 146 -24.96 -2.32 -6.97
CA ALA A 146 -24.24 -1.27 -6.25
C ALA A 146 -23.08 -0.72 -7.08
N ARG A 147 -22.27 -1.59 -7.69
CA ARG A 147 -21.18 -1.21 -8.58
C ARG A 147 -21.66 -0.36 -9.75
N GLN A 148 -22.69 -0.81 -10.46
CA GLN A 148 -23.25 -0.08 -11.61
C GLN A 148 -23.77 1.29 -11.19
N ARG A 149 -24.43 1.39 -10.04
CA ARG A 149 -24.91 2.66 -9.49
C ARG A 149 -23.79 3.62 -9.17
N ILE A 150 -22.68 3.15 -8.55
CA ILE A 150 -21.51 3.96 -8.27
C ILE A 150 -20.88 4.50 -9.57
N LEU A 151 -20.66 3.62 -10.55
CA LEU A 151 -20.07 4.01 -11.84
C LEU A 151 -20.96 5.01 -12.58
N SER A 152 -22.26 4.75 -12.69
CA SER A 152 -23.22 5.65 -13.36
C SER A 152 -23.25 7.04 -12.71
N LEU A 153 -23.07 7.12 -11.39
CA LEU A 153 -23.03 8.38 -10.66
C LEU A 153 -21.74 9.16 -10.92
N LEU A 154 -20.59 8.48 -11.01
CA LEU A 154 -19.28 9.13 -10.94
C LEU A 154 -18.52 9.21 -12.27
N GLU A 155 -18.83 8.40 -13.30
CA GLU A 155 -18.04 8.34 -14.54
C GLU A 155 -17.93 9.71 -15.23
N GLU A 156 -19.07 10.35 -15.47
CA GLU A 156 -19.10 11.63 -16.17
C GLU A 156 -18.54 12.78 -15.31
N PRO A 157 -18.90 12.91 -14.01
CA PRO A 157 -18.26 13.87 -13.13
C PRO A 157 -16.73 13.70 -13.02
N ALA A 158 -16.24 12.47 -12.84
CA ALA A 158 -14.81 12.19 -12.76
C ALA A 158 -14.08 12.60 -14.05
N ARG A 159 -14.65 12.26 -15.22
CA ARG A 159 -14.10 12.65 -16.51
C ARG A 159 -13.99 14.17 -16.69
N LYS A 160 -15.00 14.92 -16.23
CA LYS A 160 -15.01 16.40 -16.33
C LYS A 160 -13.89 17.07 -15.54
N VAL A 161 -13.50 16.49 -14.39
CA VAL A 161 -12.44 17.04 -13.53
C VAL A 161 -11.10 16.29 -13.70
N ASN A 162 -10.98 15.51 -14.78
CA ASN A 162 -9.78 14.74 -15.10
C ASN A 162 -9.34 13.79 -13.97
N MET A 163 -10.31 13.21 -13.24
CA MET A 163 -10.07 12.11 -12.30
C MET A 163 -10.37 10.78 -12.97
N ARG A 164 -9.82 9.69 -12.44
CA ARG A 164 -10.03 8.33 -12.94
C ARG A 164 -10.78 7.50 -11.93
N LEU A 165 -11.66 6.63 -12.43
CA LEU A 165 -12.25 5.56 -11.65
C LEU A 165 -11.44 4.27 -11.88
N GLY A 166 -10.98 3.65 -10.81
CA GLY A 166 -10.38 2.33 -10.81
C GLY A 166 -11.30 1.32 -10.14
N GLU A 167 -11.17 0.05 -10.52
CA GLU A 167 -11.93 -1.02 -9.90
C GLU A 167 -11.00 -2.02 -9.23
N GLY A 168 -11.37 -2.45 -8.02
CA GLY A 168 -10.68 -3.47 -7.25
C GLY A 168 -11.64 -4.55 -6.75
N LYS A 169 -11.25 -5.28 -5.72
CA LYS A 169 -12.07 -6.34 -5.11
C LYS A 169 -13.29 -5.75 -4.37
N GLN A 170 -14.39 -5.55 -5.10
CA GLN A 170 -15.63 -4.94 -4.60
C GLN A 170 -15.45 -3.51 -4.05
N VAL A 171 -14.65 -2.74 -4.77
CA VAL A 171 -14.37 -1.33 -4.50
C VAL A 171 -14.25 -0.56 -5.81
N VAL A 172 -14.79 0.66 -5.85
CA VAL A 172 -14.49 1.66 -6.88
C VAL A 172 -13.59 2.71 -6.23
N GLU A 173 -12.49 3.03 -6.88
CA GLU A 173 -11.54 4.04 -6.42
C GLU A 173 -11.58 5.29 -7.28
N VAL A 174 -11.69 6.44 -6.64
CA VAL A 174 -11.53 7.75 -7.26
C VAL A 174 -10.07 8.16 -7.11
N ARG A 175 -9.34 8.22 -8.24
CA ARG A 175 -7.89 8.45 -8.29
C ARG A 175 -7.49 9.64 -9.17
N ALA A 176 -6.45 10.35 -8.79
CA ALA A 176 -5.76 11.28 -9.69
C ALA A 176 -5.11 10.53 -10.85
N PRO A 177 -5.06 11.11 -12.07
CA PRO A 177 -4.46 10.49 -13.25
C PRO A 177 -2.93 10.61 -13.24
N LEU A 178 -2.31 10.44 -12.10
CA LEU A 178 -0.86 10.55 -11.91
C LEU A 178 -0.19 9.18 -12.08
N ALA A 179 1.03 9.20 -12.61
CA ALA A 179 1.87 8.02 -12.71
C ALA A 179 2.57 7.70 -11.36
N VAL A 180 1.89 7.95 -10.24
CA VAL A 180 2.34 7.62 -8.89
C VAL A 180 1.70 6.31 -8.49
N ASN A 181 2.54 5.35 -8.13
CA ASN A 181 2.15 4.02 -7.68
C ASN A 181 3.16 3.50 -6.67
N LYS A 182 2.95 2.31 -6.11
CA LYS A 182 3.87 1.74 -5.11
C LYS A 182 5.30 1.54 -5.66
N GLY A 183 5.48 1.29 -6.95
CA GLY A 183 6.81 1.19 -7.58
C GLY A 183 7.55 2.53 -7.59
N TYR A 184 6.85 3.60 -8.00
CA TYR A 184 7.40 4.95 -7.92
C TYR A 184 7.77 5.32 -6.48
N ALA A 185 6.88 5.07 -5.52
CA ALA A 185 7.11 5.37 -4.11
C ALA A 185 8.29 4.59 -3.53
N LEU A 186 8.44 3.31 -3.88
CA LEU A 186 9.60 2.49 -3.50
C LEU A 186 10.90 3.09 -4.03
N ARG A 187 10.94 3.50 -5.30
CA ARG A 187 12.12 4.17 -5.88
C ARG A 187 12.46 5.46 -5.16
N GLN A 188 11.46 6.30 -4.88
CA GLN A 188 11.65 7.55 -4.12
C GLN A 188 12.20 7.27 -2.71
N PHE A 189 11.67 6.29 -2.01
CA PHE A 189 12.16 5.88 -0.70
C PHE A 189 13.64 5.45 -0.74
N VAL A 190 13.99 4.58 -1.71
CA VAL A 190 15.37 4.10 -1.89
C VAL A 190 16.32 5.25 -2.21
N GLN A 191 15.95 6.14 -3.15
CA GLN A 191 16.80 7.26 -3.59
C GLN A 191 16.97 8.31 -2.49
N ARG A 192 15.88 8.70 -1.83
CA ARG A 192 15.88 9.73 -0.78
C ARG A 192 16.79 9.35 0.39
N LEU A 193 16.83 8.07 0.76
CA LEU A 193 17.64 7.56 1.86
C LEU A 193 19.01 7.00 1.41
N GLY A 194 19.33 7.04 0.12
CA GLY A 194 20.58 6.52 -0.42
C GLY A 194 20.79 5.03 -0.16
N LEU A 195 19.70 4.24 -0.15
CA LEU A 195 19.76 2.84 0.23
C LEU A 195 20.56 2.01 -0.78
N GLN A 196 21.37 1.10 -0.25
CA GLN A 196 22.13 0.11 -1.04
C GLN A 196 21.42 -1.23 -1.09
N ALA A 197 20.41 -1.42 -0.24
CA ALA A 197 19.57 -2.61 -0.23
C ALA A 197 18.11 -2.27 0.05
N ALA A 198 17.19 -3.04 -0.54
CA ALA A 198 15.76 -2.90 -0.32
C ALA A 198 15.04 -4.25 -0.37
N ILE A 199 14.12 -4.47 0.56
CA ILE A 199 13.16 -5.57 0.51
C ILE A 199 11.76 -4.95 0.48
N PHE A 200 10.93 -5.41 -0.46
CA PHE A 200 9.52 -5.05 -0.53
C PHE A 200 8.67 -6.30 -0.30
N ALA A 201 7.60 -6.18 0.50
CA ALA A 201 6.61 -7.22 0.71
C ALA A 201 5.19 -6.70 0.45
N GLY A 202 4.39 -7.47 -0.32
CA GLY A 202 3.01 -7.16 -0.67
C GLY A 202 2.23 -8.38 -1.12
N ASP A 203 0.92 -8.25 -1.39
CA ASP A 203 0.05 -9.39 -1.71
C ASP A 203 -0.86 -9.17 -2.92
N ASP A 204 -1.12 -7.93 -3.32
CA ASP A 204 -2.18 -7.60 -4.25
C ASP A 204 -1.69 -6.98 -5.58
N ARG A 205 -2.66 -6.67 -6.46
CA ARG A 205 -2.40 -6.06 -7.77
C ARG A 205 -1.66 -4.72 -7.68
N THR A 206 -1.89 -3.94 -6.62
CA THR A 206 -1.24 -2.62 -6.49
C THR A 206 0.23 -2.74 -6.09
N ASP A 207 0.63 -3.90 -5.56
CA ASP A 207 2.01 -4.23 -5.20
C ASP A 207 2.84 -4.66 -6.41
N PHE A 208 2.20 -5.06 -7.51
CA PHE A 208 2.89 -5.50 -8.72
C PHE A 208 3.87 -4.45 -9.23
N ASP A 209 3.50 -3.18 -9.19
CA ASP A 209 4.40 -2.09 -9.60
C ASP A 209 5.68 -2.05 -8.74
N ALA A 210 5.58 -2.29 -7.44
CA ALA A 210 6.73 -2.34 -6.54
C ALA A 210 7.58 -3.60 -6.75
N VAL A 211 6.95 -4.75 -7.00
CA VAL A 211 7.66 -6.00 -7.33
C VAL A 211 8.45 -5.85 -8.64
N VAL A 212 7.86 -5.24 -9.67
CA VAL A 212 8.56 -4.91 -10.92
C VAL A 212 9.70 -3.91 -10.66
N GLU A 213 9.47 -2.92 -9.79
CA GLU A 213 10.48 -1.91 -9.44
C GLU A 213 11.70 -2.52 -8.75
N ILE A 214 11.54 -3.56 -7.93
CA ILE A 214 12.66 -4.34 -7.35
C ILE A 214 13.62 -4.83 -8.45
N SER A 215 13.07 -5.31 -9.57
CA SER A 215 13.89 -5.76 -10.70
C SER A 215 14.65 -4.61 -11.38
N ARG A 216 14.10 -3.40 -11.39
CA ARG A 216 14.75 -2.19 -11.91
C ARG A 216 15.84 -1.69 -10.97
N LEU A 217 15.57 -1.68 -9.65
CA LEU A 217 16.57 -1.31 -8.64
C LEU A 217 17.81 -2.21 -8.71
N ARG A 218 17.62 -3.52 -8.97
CA ARG A 218 18.74 -4.43 -9.19
C ARG A 218 19.62 -4.06 -10.40
N LYS A 219 18.99 -3.59 -11.48
CA LYS A 219 19.74 -3.12 -12.66
C LYS A 219 20.54 -1.86 -12.37
N ASP A 220 20.06 -1.05 -11.42
CA ASP A 220 20.72 0.17 -10.95
C ASP A 220 21.80 -0.14 -9.87
N GLY A 221 22.07 -1.42 -9.57
CA GLY A 221 23.12 -1.85 -8.64
C GLY A 221 22.67 -1.95 -7.17
N ILE A 222 21.39 -1.76 -6.88
CA ILE A 222 20.83 -1.91 -5.52
C ILE A 222 20.57 -3.40 -5.25
N ALA A 223 21.02 -3.91 -4.11
CA ALA A 223 20.67 -5.26 -3.67
C ALA A 223 19.19 -5.29 -3.27
N ALA A 224 18.31 -5.81 -4.12
CA ALA A 224 16.87 -5.72 -3.88
C ALA A 224 16.17 -7.07 -4.02
N LEU A 225 15.09 -7.29 -3.26
CA LEU A 225 14.34 -8.53 -3.19
C LEU A 225 12.85 -8.25 -2.96
N SER A 226 11.99 -8.97 -3.68
CA SER A 226 10.54 -8.93 -3.51
C SER A 226 10.03 -10.16 -2.77
N ILE A 227 9.08 -9.95 -1.86
CA ILE A 227 8.34 -10.98 -1.15
C ILE A 227 6.87 -10.82 -1.51
N VAL A 228 6.24 -11.89 -1.98
CA VAL A 228 4.80 -11.92 -2.25
C VAL A 228 4.12 -12.82 -1.24
N VAL A 229 3.10 -12.27 -0.58
CA VAL A 229 2.23 -13.02 0.33
C VAL A 229 1.12 -13.65 -0.49
N GLN A 230 1.14 -14.97 -0.57
CA GLN A 230 0.16 -15.72 -1.36
C GLN A 230 -1.12 -15.99 -0.57
N HIS A 231 -2.23 -15.60 -1.15
CA HIS A 231 -3.60 -15.92 -0.74
C HIS A 231 -4.30 -16.73 -1.84
N ALA A 232 -5.52 -17.20 -1.57
CA ALA A 232 -6.28 -18.00 -2.55
C ALA A 232 -6.58 -17.26 -3.86
N ASP A 233 -6.62 -15.93 -3.81
CA ASP A 233 -6.97 -15.05 -4.92
C ASP A 233 -5.79 -14.18 -5.42
N THR A 234 -4.57 -14.49 -5.00
CA THR A 234 -3.36 -13.79 -5.46
C THR A 234 -3.16 -14.02 -6.97
N LEU A 235 -2.87 -12.93 -7.68
CA LEU A 235 -2.68 -12.97 -9.13
C LEU A 235 -1.47 -13.83 -9.51
N PRO A 236 -1.58 -14.76 -10.46
CA PRO A 236 -0.45 -15.57 -10.93
C PRO A 236 0.75 -14.74 -11.38
N GLU A 237 0.50 -13.65 -12.10
CA GLU A 237 1.53 -12.73 -12.58
C GLU A 237 2.38 -12.14 -11.44
N LEU A 238 1.76 -11.85 -10.29
CA LEU A 238 2.47 -11.35 -9.11
C LEU A 238 3.43 -12.42 -8.55
N LEU A 239 2.97 -13.68 -8.51
CA LEU A 239 3.78 -14.81 -8.04
C LEU A 239 4.96 -15.11 -8.98
N GLU A 240 4.78 -14.97 -10.29
CA GLU A 240 5.83 -15.19 -11.29
C GLU A 240 6.98 -14.19 -11.18
N HIS A 241 6.72 -12.99 -10.67
CA HIS A 241 7.73 -11.93 -10.51
C HIS A 241 8.34 -11.88 -9.10
N ALA A 242 7.82 -12.68 -8.17
CA ALA A 242 8.31 -12.73 -6.80
C ALA A 242 9.66 -13.43 -6.68
N ASP A 243 10.56 -12.90 -5.86
CA ASP A 243 11.79 -13.61 -5.48
C ASP A 243 11.52 -14.64 -4.37
N ILE A 244 10.62 -14.31 -3.45
CA ILE A 244 10.15 -15.18 -2.37
C ILE A 244 8.63 -15.15 -2.33
N VAL A 245 8.01 -16.31 -2.18
CA VAL A 245 6.58 -16.45 -1.93
C VAL A 245 6.39 -17.04 -0.54
N VAL A 246 5.58 -16.41 0.28
CA VAL A 246 5.18 -16.90 1.61
C VAL A 246 3.67 -17.16 1.65
N GLN A 247 3.23 -18.09 2.49
CA GLN A 247 1.82 -18.46 2.57
C GLN A 247 1.10 -17.63 3.65
N GLY A 248 0.21 -16.75 3.22
CA GLY A 248 -0.59 -15.91 4.10
C GLY A 248 0.23 -14.97 4.99
N VAL A 249 -0.47 -14.17 5.77
CA VAL A 249 0.13 -13.18 6.69
C VAL A 249 1.02 -13.86 7.73
N GLU A 250 0.65 -15.06 8.21
CA GLU A 250 1.46 -15.81 9.17
C GLU A 250 2.85 -16.12 8.61
N GLY A 251 2.93 -16.62 7.36
CA GLY A 251 4.21 -16.88 6.70
C GLY A 251 5.06 -15.63 6.52
N MET A 252 4.42 -14.48 6.26
CA MET A 252 5.13 -13.20 6.18
C MET A 252 5.70 -12.78 7.55
N VAL A 253 4.92 -12.91 8.60
CA VAL A 253 5.35 -12.55 9.96
C VAL A 253 6.48 -13.47 10.45
N ASP A 254 6.43 -14.76 10.12
CA ASP A 254 7.52 -15.71 10.44
C ASP A 254 8.81 -15.36 9.68
N LEU A 255 8.70 -14.96 8.41
CA LEU A 255 9.88 -14.51 7.65
C LEU A 255 10.44 -13.20 8.23
N LEU A 256 9.58 -12.22 8.59
CA LEU A 256 10.01 -10.99 9.24
C LEU A 256 10.73 -11.28 10.56
N ARG A 257 10.21 -12.19 11.38
CA ARG A 257 10.87 -12.61 12.63
C ARG A 257 12.25 -13.20 12.36
N GLN A 258 12.38 -14.08 11.37
CA GLN A 258 13.67 -14.64 10.98
C GLN A 258 14.67 -13.56 10.49
N MET A 259 14.18 -12.56 9.73
CA MET A 259 15.02 -11.44 9.29
C MET A 259 15.53 -10.63 10.49
N VAL A 260 14.66 -10.31 11.45
CA VAL A 260 15.01 -9.54 12.66
C VAL A 260 16.01 -10.30 13.53
N GLU A 261 15.78 -11.58 13.80
CA GLU A 261 16.59 -12.37 14.71
C GLU A 261 17.97 -12.77 14.14
N ARG A 262 18.07 -12.94 12.83
CA ARG A 262 19.27 -13.56 12.21
C ARG A 262 20.05 -12.64 11.30
N HIS A 263 19.45 -11.61 10.73
CA HIS A 263 20.04 -10.85 9.63
C HIS A 263 20.05 -9.33 9.83
N LEU A 264 19.25 -8.81 10.72
CA LEU A 264 19.27 -7.41 11.10
C LEU A 264 20.17 -7.16 12.31
#